data_1ac1d2247942b52a7ed1657e6672fc86
#
_entry.id   1ac1d2247942b52a7ed1657e6672fc86
#
_cell.length_a   1.000
_cell.length_b   1.000
_cell.length_c   1.000
_cell.angle_alpha   90.00
_cell.angle_beta   90.00
_cell.angle_gamma   90.00
#
_symmetry.space_group_name_H-M   'P 1'
#
loop_
_entity.id
_entity.type
_entity.pdbx_description
1 polymer ?
#
loop_
_entity_poly.entity_id
_entity_poly.type
_entity_poly.pdbx_seq_one_letter_code
_entity_poly.pdbx_strand_id
1 'polypeptide(L)'
;DLHYIARRQRQMCIRDSYKKGKFVSIQLYNALSFNFYYLGNKDESIEMWNKITQISKVDVGYAPWVIEESKTVFESRVLPLLLDDNNHYRLYGIFLLHQLNGKEILMTEDIWSILESMNDYEKLYLTYLVQGLTLNKLDFIHRGMQRLYNFKQFKYNTSLFTDWINQAEMIIAENVDLVDVDRYVAAFVYLSYRRSSQPFTKRQLMDDFNVSRYKLNKTIEFIL
;
A
#
# COMPACT_ATOMS: atom_id res chain seq x y z
N ASP A 1 -13.08 -32.90 -11.03
CA ASP A 1 -13.20 -31.46 -10.77
C ASP A 1 -13.46 -30.74 -12.10
N LEU A 2 -14.75 -30.54 -12.42
CA LEU A 2 -15.22 -29.97 -13.68
C LEU A 2 -14.69 -28.52 -13.90
N HIS A 3 -14.54 -27.75 -12.85
CA HIS A 3 -14.01 -26.39 -12.92
C HIS A 3 -12.54 -26.34 -13.36
N TYR A 4 -11.73 -27.28 -12.89
CA TYR A 4 -10.31 -27.37 -13.27
C TYR A 4 -10.18 -27.76 -14.76
N ILE A 5 -10.98 -28.71 -15.22
CA ILE A 5 -10.98 -29.17 -16.62
C ILE A 5 -11.45 -28.05 -17.56
N ALA A 6 -12.54 -27.35 -17.21
CA ALA A 6 -13.05 -26.22 -18.00
C ALA A 6 -12.06 -25.05 -18.07
N ARG A 7 -11.34 -24.78 -16.97
CA ARG A 7 -10.27 -23.76 -16.93
C ARG A 7 -9.11 -24.14 -17.84
N ARG A 8 -8.66 -25.40 -17.78
CA ARG A 8 -7.59 -25.92 -18.62
C ARG A 8 -7.95 -25.93 -20.12
N GLN A 9 -9.19 -26.26 -20.48
CA GLN A 9 -9.68 -26.20 -21.86
C GLN A 9 -9.71 -24.77 -22.40
N ARG A 10 -10.22 -23.78 -21.62
CA ARG A 10 -10.15 -22.36 -22.02
C ARG A 10 -8.72 -21.90 -22.26
N GLN A 11 -7.79 -22.30 -21.42
CA GLN A 11 -6.37 -21.99 -21.55
C GLN A 11 -5.77 -22.54 -22.84
N MET A 12 -6.11 -23.78 -23.19
CA MET A 12 -5.66 -24.42 -24.46
C MET A 12 -6.24 -23.68 -25.67
N CYS A 13 -7.53 -23.32 -25.67
CA CYS A 13 -8.16 -22.58 -26.77
C CYS A 13 -7.52 -21.20 -26.99
N ILE A 14 -7.18 -20.47 -25.93
CA ILE A 14 -6.51 -19.16 -26.00
C ILE A 14 -5.11 -19.32 -26.62
N ARG A 15 -4.32 -20.30 -26.13
CA ARG A 15 -2.97 -20.59 -26.65
C ARG A 15 -2.99 -21.01 -28.12
N ASP A 16 -3.97 -21.83 -28.53
CA ASP A 16 -4.07 -22.30 -29.92
C ASP A 16 -4.52 -21.16 -30.87
N SER A 17 -5.35 -20.24 -30.39
CA SER A 17 -5.72 -19.05 -31.15
C SER A 17 -4.52 -18.13 -31.39
N TYR A 18 -3.64 -17.97 -30.40
CA TYR A 18 -2.38 -17.23 -30.54
C TYR A 18 -1.44 -17.88 -31.58
N LYS A 19 -1.20 -19.20 -31.50
CA LYS A 19 -0.35 -19.94 -32.41
C LYS A 19 -0.83 -19.93 -33.87
N LYS A 20 -2.14 -19.75 -34.08
CA LYS A 20 -2.74 -19.68 -35.42
C LYS A 20 -2.66 -18.29 -36.05
N GLY A 21 -1.94 -17.34 -35.45
CA GLY A 21 -1.77 -15.98 -35.98
C GLY A 21 -3.06 -15.17 -36.10
N LYS A 22 -4.10 -15.50 -35.33
CA LYS A 22 -5.34 -14.72 -35.26
C LYS A 22 -5.07 -13.36 -34.63
N PHE A 23 -5.95 -12.39 -34.91
CA PHE A 23 -5.87 -11.05 -34.33
C PHE A 23 -5.75 -11.14 -32.81
N VAL A 24 -4.69 -10.56 -32.27
CA VAL A 24 -4.33 -10.63 -30.85
C VAL A 24 -4.55 -9.26 -30.22
N SER A 25 -5.48 -9.22 -29.28
CA SER A 25 -5.74 -8.00 -28.49
C SER A 25 -4.91 -7.96 -27.22
N ILE A 26 -4.85 -6.80 -26.58
CA ILE A 26 -4.24 -6.62 -25.26
C ILE A 26 -4.84 -7.59 -24.25
N GLN A 27 -6.17 -7.79 -24.28
CA GLN A 27 -6.85 -8.74 -23.41
C GLN A 27 -6.36 -10.18 -23.60
N LEU A 28 -6.06 -10.58 -24.82
CA LEU A 28 -5.54 -11.91 -25.10
C LEU A 28 -4.11 -12.10 -24.57
N TYR A 29 -3.24 -11.11 -24.75
CA TYR A 29 -1.89 -11.14 -24.19
C TYR A 29 -1.92 -11.16 -22.66
N ASN A 30 -2.82 -10.37 -22.05
CA ASN A 30 -3.04 -10.38 -20.61
C ASN A 30 -3.46 -11.79 -20.14
N ALA A 31 -4.51 -12.37 -20.74
CA ALA A 31 -4.97 -13.71 -20.40
C ALA A 31 -3.88 -14.78 -20.61
N LEU A 32 -3.06 -14.66 -21.65
CA LEU A 32 -1.94 -15.57 -21.90
C LEU A 32 -0.83 -15.41 -20.85
N SER A 33 -0.46 -14.17 -20.46
CA SER A 33 0.52 -13.92 -19.41
C SER A 33 0.10 -14.58 -18.10
N PHE A 34 -1.14 -14.37 -17.65
CA PHE A 34 -1.67 -15.01 -16.45
C PHE A 34 -1.68 -16.55 -16.56
N ASN A 35 -2.11 -17.09 -17.71
CA ASN A 35 -2.14 -18.52 -17.92
C ASN A 35 -0.74 -19.15 -17.86
N PHE A 36 0.23 -18.58 -18.54
CA PHE A 36 1.61 -19.06 -18.50
C PHE A 36 2.20 -18.98 -17.09
N TYR A 37 1.93 -17.88 -16.36
CA TYR A 37 2.39 -17.73 -14.99
C TYR A 37 1.88 -18.84 -14.08
N TYR A 38 0.57 -19.12 -14.09
CA TYR A 38 -0.03 -20.15 -13.26
C TYR A 38 0.25 -21.60 -13.71
N LEU A 39 0.77 -21.77 -14.93
CA LEU A 39 1.30 -23.04 -15.42
C LEU A 39 2.78 -23.23 -15.09
N GLY A 40 3.43 -22.25 -14.44
CA GLY A 40 4.85 -22.29 -14.11
C GLY A 40 5.79 -21.83 -15.23
N ASN A 41 5.25 -21.42 -16.39
CA ASN A 41 6.02 -20.98 -17.55
C ASN A 41 6.31 -19.48 -17.45
N LYS A 42 7.25 -19.11 -16.58
CA LYS A 42 7.54 -17.71 -16.24
C LYS A 42 8.05 -16.89 -17.41
N ASP A 43 8.92 -17.46 -18.23
CA ASP A 43 9.53 -16.76 -19.37
C ASP A 43 8.47 -16.38 -20.42
N GLU A 44 7.59 -17.30 -20.76
CA GLU A 44 6.48 -17.04 -21.69
C GLU A 44 5.48 -16.02 -21.10
N SER A 45 5.24 -16.08 -19.78
CA SER A 45 4.41 -15.08 -19.09
C SER A 45 5.00 -13.68 -19.23
N ILE A 46 6.31 -13.51 -18.98
CA ILE A 46 7.02 -12.24 -19.11
C ILE A 46 6.99 -11.76 -20.57
N GLU A 47 7.22 -12.66 -21.52
CA GLU A 47 7.15 -12.31 -22.94
C GLU A 47 5.79 -11.76 -23.35
N MET A 48 4.68 -12.40 -22.91
CA MET A 48 3.34 -11.93 -23.20
C MET A 48 3.06 -10.58 -22.54
N TRP A 49 3.50 -10.38 -21.31
CA TRP A 49 3.35 -9.10 -20.61
C TRP A 49 4.12 -7.96 -21.30
N ASN A 50 5.34 -8.23 -21.74
CA ASN A 50 6.14 -7.25 -22.48
C ASN A 50 5.50 -6.84 -23.81
N LYS A 51 4.78 -7.73 -24.49
CA LYS A 51 4.01 -7.39 -25.71
C LYS A 51 2.89 -6.39 -25.39
N ILE A 52 2.23 -6.53 -24.22
CA ILE A 52 1.20 -5.58 -23.78
C ILE A 52 1.81 -4.19 -23.59
N THR A 53 2.92 -4.09 -22.84
CA THR A 53 3.56 -2.81 -22.53
C THR A 53 4.14 -2.12 -23.76
N GLN A 54 4.48 -2.86 -24.81
CA GLN A 54 4.91 -2.31 -26.10
C GLN A 54 3.76 -1.76 -26.94
N ILE A 55 2.57 -2.38 -26.87
CA ILE A 55 1.41 -2.01 -27.68
C ILE A 55 0.62 -0.90 -27.01
N SER A 56 0.45 -0.97 -25.68
CA SER A 56 -0.40 -0.05 -24.92
C SER A 56 0.41 1.00 -24.18
N LYS A 57 0.04 2.26 -24.41
CA LYS A 57 0.47 3.39 -23.57
C LYS A 57 -0.47 3.65 -22.39
N VAL A 58 -1.56 2.87 -22.30
CA VAL A 58 -2.58 2.98 -21.26
C VAL A 58 -2.24 1.98 -20.16
N ASP A 59 -2.57 2.33 -18.93
CA ASP A 59 -2.46 1.40 -17.79
C ASP A 59 -3.35 0.17 -18.03
N VAL A 60 -2.72 -0.98 -18.11
CA VAL A 60 -3.38 -2.29 -18.34
C VAL A 60 -3.47 -3.11 -17.05
N GLY A 61 -3.21 -2.50 -15.91
CA GLY A 61 -3.18 -3.16 -14.62
C GLY A 61 -1.78 -3.72 -14.27
N TYR A 62 -1.76 -4.74 -13.43
CA TYR A 62 -0.53 -5.31 -12.89
C TYR A 62 -0.23 -6.68 -13.47
N ALA A 63 1.07 -6.99 -13.60
CA ALA A 63 1.55 -8.31 -14.03
C ALA A 63 1.19 -9.40 -12.99
N PRO A 64 1.00 -10.67 -13.41
CA PRO A 64 0.60 -11.75 -12.49
C PRO A 64 1.55 -11.93 -11.31
N TRP A 65 2.86 -11.76 -11.48
CA TRP A 65 3.84 -11.86 -10.38
C TRP A 65 3.74 -10.69 -9.38
N VAL A 66 3.34 -9.49 -9.84
CA VAL A 66 3.12 -8.34 -8.96
C VAL A 66 1.87 -8.54 -8.08
N ILE A 67 0.82 -9.12 -8.65
CA ILE A 67 -0.40 -9.47 -7.91
C ILE A 67 -0.10 -10.55 -6.87
N GLU A 68 0.67 -11.58 -7.21
CA GLU A 68 1.04 -12.65 -6.28
C GLU A 68 1.92 -12.14 -5.14
N GLU A 69 2.87 -11.23 -5.43
CA GLU A 69 3.65 -10.55 -4.40
C GLU A 69 2.74 -9.75 -3.45
N SER A 70 1.81 -8.98 -4.02
CA SER A 70 0.85 -8.20 -3.23
C SER A 70 -0.04 -9.09 -2.36
N LYS A 71 -0.47 -10.24 -2.86
CA LYS A 71 -1.23 -11.23 -2.09
C LYS A 71 -0.42 -11.79 -0.92
N THR A 72 0.84 -12.13 -1.15
CA THR A 72 1.74 -12.58 -0.08
C THR A 72 1.93 -11.52 1.01
N VAL A 73 2.09 -10.25 0.62
CA VAL A 73 2.18 -9.12 1.58
C VAL A 73 0.86 -8.93 2.32
N PHE A 74 -0.27 -9.05 1.61
CA PHE A 74 -1.59 -8.97 2.23
C PHE A 74 -1.75 -10.02 3.32
N GLU A 75 -1.56 -11.30 3.01
CA GLU A 75 -1.75 -12.41 3.95
C GLU A 75 -0.79 -12.34 5.14
N SER A 76 0.47 -11.98 4.90
CA SER A 76 1.50 -12.01 5.94
C SER A 76 1.60 -10.76 6.80
N ARG A 77 1.16 -9.59 6.31
CA ARG A 77 1.37 -8.30 6.96
C ARG A 77 0.12 -7.47 7.16
N VAL A 78 -0.79 -7.46 6.18
CA VAL A 78 -1.95 -6.57 6.21
C VAL A 78 -3.10 -7.22 6.96
N LEU A 79 -3.43 -8.47 6.62
CA LEU A 79 -4.54 -9.20 7.22
C LEU A 79 -4.44 -9.29 8.76
N PRO A 80 -3.29 -9.63 9.37
CA PRO A 80 -3.18 -9.64 10.83
C PRO A 80 -3.45 -8.28 11.48
N LEU A 81 -3.08 -7.17 10.81
CA LEU A 81 -3.34 -5.83 11.31
C LEU A 81 -4.83 -5.45 11.22
N LEU A 82 -5.50 -5.86 10.14
CA LEU A 82 -6.93 -5.61 9.95
C LEU A 82 -7.80 -6.38 10.94
N LEU A 83 -7.32 -7.52 11.43
CA LEU A 83 -7.99 -8.37 12.41
C LEU A 83 -7.63 -8.03 13.86
N ASP A 84 -6.73 -7.07 14.09
CA ASP A 84 -6.31 -6.67 15.44
C ASP A 84 -7.44 -5.91 16.17
N ASP A 85 -7.52 -6.06 17.50
CA ASP A 85 -8.50 -5.33 18.30
C ASP A 85 -8.17 -3.83 18.46
N ASN A 86 -6.90 -3.47 18.28
CA ASN A 86 -6.43 -2.09 18.40
C ASN A 86 -6.71 -1.29 17.13
N ASN A 87 -7.46 -0.21 17.29
CA ASN A 87 -7.81 0.70 16.20
C ASN A 87 -6.61 1.25 15.42
N HIS A 88 -5.50 1.58 16.08
CA HIS A 88 -4.30 2.09 15.40
C HIS A 88 -3.65 1.04 14.49
N TYR A 89 -3.66 -0.23 14.90
CA TYR A 89 -3.19 -1.34 14.04
C TYR A 89 -4.10 -1.49 12.82
N ARG A 90 -5.42 -1.44 12.99
CA ARG A 90 -6.38 -1.51 11.87
C ARG A 90 -6.23 -0.33 10.92
N LEU A 91 -6.08 0.90 11.42
CA LEU A 91 -5.83 2.08 10.57
C LEU A 91 -4.54 1.92 9.75
N TYR A 92 -3.48 1.41 10.35
CA TYR A 92 -2.25 1.11 9.62
C TYR A 92 -2.44 -0.03 8.62
N GLY A 93 -3.22 -1.06 8.95
CA GLY A 93 -3.61 -2.12 8.03
C GLY A 93 -4.36 -1.58 6.80
N ILE A 94 -5.33 -0.68 6.99
CA ILE A 94 -6.05 0.00 5.91
C ILE A 94 -5.09 0.83 5.04
N PHE A 95 -4.15 1.55 5.65
CA PHE A 95 -3.12 2.28 4.92
C PHE A 95 -2.27 1.34 4.05
N LEU A 96 -1.78 0.22 4.59
CA LEU A 96 -1.01 -0.77 3.85
C LEU A 96 -1.82 -1.43 2.74
N LEU A 97 -3.10 -1.74 2.99
CA LEU A 97 -4.01 -2.27 1.98
C LEU A 97 -4.08 -1.35 0.76
N HIS A 98 -4.14 -0.03 0.98
CA HIS A 98 -4.13 0.96 -0.11
C HIS A 98 -2.79 1.01 -0.87
N GLN A 99 -1.67 0.63 -0.25
CA GLN A 99 -0.35 0.59 -0.90
C GLN A 99 -0.14 -0.67 -1.76
N LEU A 100 -1.03 -1.68 -1.66
CA LEU A 100 -0.91 -2.91 -2.44
C LEU A 100 -1.33 -2.70 -3.89
N ASN A 101 -0.71 -3.48 -4.78
CA ASN A 101 -1.04 -3.53 -6.19
C ASN A 101 -2.01 -4.70 -6.45
N GLY A 102 -3.05 -4.41 -7.22
CA GLY A 102 -4.05 -5.42 -7.59
C GLY A 102 -5.34 -5.30 -6.80
N LYS A 103 -6.41 -4.98 -7.52
CA LYS A 103 -7.76 -4.84 -6.94
C LYS A 103 -8.40 -6.19 -6.60
N GLU A 104 -7.85 -7.27 -7.11
CA GLU A 104 -8.32 -8.64 -6.89
C GLU A 104 -8.31 -9.02 -5.41
N ILE A 105 -7.39 -8.47 -4.62
CA ILE A 105 -7.30 -8.66 -3.17
C ILE A 105 -8.57 -8.14 -2.48
N LEU A 106 -9.13 -7.02 -2.96
CA LEU A 106 -10.32 -6.40 -2.41
C LEU A 106 -11.61 -7.20 -2.68
N MET A 107 -11.53 -8.20 -3.55
CA MET A 107 -12.67 -9.05 -3.93
C MET A 107 -12.68 -10.40 -3.20
N THR A 108 -11.86 -10.57 -2.17
CA THR A 108 -11.84 -11.78 -1.35
C THR A 108 -12.92 -11.74 -0.27
N GLU A 109 -13.46 -12.90 0.12
CA GLU A 109 -14.46 -13.02 1.19
C GLU A 109 -13.93 -12.49 2.53
N ASP A 110 -12.64 -12.69 2.80
CA ASP A 110 -11.97 -12.20 4.02
C ASP A 110 -12.06 -10.68 4.14
N ILE A 111 -11.83 -9.95 3.05
CA ILE A 111 -11.95 -8.48 3.04
C ILE A 111 -13.37 -8.04 3.31
N TRP A 112 -14.39 -8.70 2.73
CA TRP A 112 -15.78 -8.32 2.94
C TRP A 112 -16.20 -8.48 4.40
N SER A 113 -15.84 -9.58 5.05
CA SER A 113 -16.14 -9.79 6.47
C SER A 113 -15.43 -8.75 7.38
N ILE A 114 -14.20 -8.37 7.03
CA ILE A 114 -13.46 -7.31 7.73
C ILE A 114 -14.14 -5.95 7.54
N LEU A 115 -14.57 -5.59 6.32
CA LEU A 115 -15.26 -4.33 6.04
C LEU A 115 -16.58 -4.22 6.82
N GLU A 116 -17.31 -5.32 6.98
CA GLU A 116 -18.53 -5.36 7.79
C GLU A 116 -18.24 -5.07 9.27
N SER A 117 -17.12 -5.57 9.80
CA SER A 117 -16.72 -5.41 11.20
C SER A 117 -16.10 -4.04 11.53
N MET A 118 -15.69 -3.26 10.53
CA MET A 118 -15.07 -1.94 10.70
C MET A 118 -15.99 -0.96 11.40
N ASN A 119 -15.43 -0.15 12.31
CA ASN A 119 -16.14 0.98 12.90
C ASN A 119 -16.27 2.17 11.92
N ASP A 120 -17.05 3.18 12.28
CA ASP A 120 -17.34 4.33 11.40
C ASP A 120 -16.08 5.13 11.04
N TYR A 121 -15.12 5.24 11.95
CA TYR A 121 -13.85 5.95 11.71
C TYR A 121 -12.98 5.22 10.68
N GLU A 122 -12.90 3.91 10.76
CA GLU A 122 -12.19 3.05 9.81
C GLU A 122 -12.84 3.08 8.43
N LYS A 123 -14.18 3.00 8.38
CA LYS A 123 -14.96 3.13 7.13
C LYS A 123 -14.75 4.49 6.49
N LEU A 124 -14.71 5.54 7.31
CA LEU A 124 -14.44 6.90 6.84
C LEU A 124 -13.02 7.03 6.27
N TYR A 125 -12.03 6.42 6.92
CA TYR A 125 -10.65 6.42 6.42
C TYR A 125 -10.52 5.64 5.12
N LEU A 126 -11.14 4.48 5.00
CA LEU A 126 -11.18 3.72 3.75
C LEU A 126 -11.85 4.52 2.62
N THR A 127 -12.95 5.20 2.92
CA THR A 127 -13.64 6.08 1.96
C THR A 127 -12.75 7.25 1.52
N TYR A 128 -12.00 7.85 2.45
CA TYR A 128 -11.00 8.88 2.16
C TYR A 128 -9.96 8.36 1.14
N LEU A 129 -9.40 7.18 1.36
CA LEU A 129 -8.38 6.58 0.48
C LEU A 129 -8.93 6.26 -0.92
N VAL A 130 -10.17 5.77 -1.00
CA VAL A 130 -10.79 5.37 -2.28
C VAL A 130 -11.28 6.57 -3.09
N GLN A 131 -11.84 7.58 -2.45
CA GLN A 131 -12.48 8.73 -3.11
C GLN A 131 -11.63 10.00 -3.14
N GLY A 132 -10.49 10.01 -2.46
CA GLY A 132 -9.63 11.19 -2.36
C GLY A 132 -10.28 12.36 -1.61
N LEU A 133 -11.14 12.07 -0.63
CA LEU A 133 -11.78 13.09 0.21
C LEU A 133 -10.75 13.71 1.15
N THR A 134 -10.67 15.04 1.20
CA THR A 134 -9.81 15.78 2.12
C THR A 134 -10.52 16.01 3.44
N LEU A 135 -10.30 15.13 4.40
CA LEU A 135 -10.73 15.31 5.79
C LEU A 135 -9.51 15.73 6.62
N ASN A 136 -9.46 16.96 7.10
CA ASN A 136 -8.28 17.58 7.72
C ASN A 136 -7.52 16.68 8.72
N LYS A 137 -8.25 15.99 9.61
CA LYS A 137 -7.63 15.11 10.62
C LYS A 137 -7.04 13.84 10.01
N LEU A 138 -7.84 13.12 9.21
CA LEU A 138 -7.39 11.90 8.54
C LEU A 138 -6.30 12.19 7.52
N ASP A 139 -6.38 13.33 6.82
CA ASP A 139 -5.34 13.80 5.90
C ASP A 139 -4.00 13.99 6.61
N PHE A 140 -3.97 14.60 7.79
CA PHE A 140 -2.73 14.78 8.55
C PHE A 140 -2.10 13.45 8.95
N ILE A 141 -2.89 12.52 9.51
CA ILE A 141 -2.42 11.17 9.88
C ILE A 141 -1.91 10.43 8.63
N HIS A 142 -2.69 10.45 7.54
CA HIS A 142 -2.35 9.77 6.29
C HIS A 142 -1.05 10.32 5.67
N ARG A 143 -0.92 11.64 5.54
CA ARG A 143 0.30 12.27 4.99
C ARG A 143 1.54 11.90 5.80
N GLY A 144 1.43 11.85 7.13
CA GLY A 144 2.53 11.43 7.98
C GLY A 144 2.90 9.96 7.76
N MET A 145 1.92 9.05 7.70
CA MET A 145 2.17 7.65 7.34
C MET A 145 2.82 7.51 5.96
N GLN A 146 2.36 8.27 4.96
CA GLN A 146 2.93 8.26 3.63
C GLN A 146 4.39 8.74 3.63
N ARG A 147 4.71 9.77 4.42
CA ARG A 147 6.10 10.24 4.59
C ARG A 147 6.99 9.17 5.21
N LEU A 148 6.54 8.51 6.27
CA LEU A 148 7.27 7.39 6.90
C LEU A 148 7.44 6.22 5.93
N TYR A 149 6.40 5.87 5.18
CA TYR A 149 6.42 4.74 4.26
C TYR A 149 7.41 4.90 3.09
N ASN A 150 7.68 6.14 2.68
CA ASN A 150 8.66 6.45 1.64
C ASN A 150 10.11 6.12 2.05
N PHE A 151 10.39 5.96 3.35
CA PHE A 151 11.69 5.50 3.83
C PHE A 151 11.70 3.96 3.90
N LYS A 152 12.53 3.32 3.07
CA LYS A 152 12.62 1.85 2.99
C LYS A 152 12.78 1.16 4.35
N GLN A 153 13.56 1.77 5.26
CA GLN A 153 13.85 1.27 6.59
C GLN A 153 12.64 1.29 7.55
N PHE A 154 11.61 2.10 7.26
CA PHE A 154 10.40 2.20 8.08
C PHE A 154 9.23 1.41 7.52
N LYS A 155 9.29 1.02 6.25
CA LYS A 155 8.16 0.58 5.41
C LYS A 155 7.22 -0.45 6.06
N TYR A 156 7.71 -1.29 6.96
CA TYR A 156 6.89 -2.30 7.65
C TYR A 156 7.15 -2.32 9.16
N ASN A 157 7.57 -1.19 9.73
CA ASN A 157 7.75 -1.05 11.15
C ASN A 157 6.43 -0.70 11.83
N THR A 158 5.64 -1.71 12.17
CA THR A 158 4.30 -1.56 12.73
C THR A 158 4.26 -0.63 13.94
N SER A 159 5.17 -0.79 14.90
CA SER A 159 5.19 0.05 16.10
C SER A 159 5.40 1.54 15.75
N LEU A 160 6.30 1.84 14.82
CA LEU A 160 6.54 3.23 14.41
C LEU A 160 5.28 3.88 13.81
N PHE A 161 4.51 3.13 13.01
CA PHE A 161 3.29 3.66 12.40
C PHE A 161 2.15 3.82 13.41
N THR A 162 1.98 2.87 14.32
CA THR A 162 0.95 2.99 15.38
C THR A 162 1.30 4.10 16.38
N ASP A 163 2.58 4.26 16.73
CA ASP A 163 3.06 5.38 17.54
C ASP A 163 2.85 6.73 16.84
N TRP A 164 3.07 6.77 15.52
CA TRP A 164 2.75 7.96 14.72
C TRP A 164 1.25 8.29 14.77
N ILE A 165 0.37 7.32 14.57
CA ILE A 165 -1.09 7.55 14.62
C ILE A 165 -1.46 8.14 15.98
N ASN A 166 -1.02 7.52 17.07
CA ASN A 166 -1.27 8.02 18.43
C ASN A 166 -0.73 9.46 18.63
N GLN A 167 0.50 9.72 18.21
CA GLN A 167 1.11 11.06 18.31
C GLN A 167 0.36 12.09 17.45
N ALA A 168 -0.08 11.71 16.26
CA ALA A 168 -0.83 12.59 15.37
C ALA A 168 -2.20 12.94 15.96
N GLU A 169 -2.89 12.00 16.60
CA GLU A 169 -4.14 12.26 17.31
C GLU A 169 -3.94 13.26 18.46
N MET A 170 -2.86 13.15 19.22
CA MET A 170 -2.51 14.11 20.27
C MET A 170 -2.25 15.52 19.68
N ILE A 171 -1.48 15.61 18.60
CA ILE A 171 -1.21 16.88 17.89
C ILE A 171 -2.50 17.51 17.38
N ILE A 172 -3.42 16.72 16.84
CA ILE A 172 -4.72 17.18 16.36
C ILE A 172 -5.58 17.72 17.50
N ALA A 173 -5.52 17.08 18.67
CA ALA A 173 -6.27 17.52 19.85
C ALA A 173 -5.85 18.92 20.35
N GLU A 174 -4.58 19.29 20.16
CA GLU A 174 -4.03 20.61 20.52
C GLU A 174 -4.48 21.76 19.57
N ASN A 175 -5.27 21.44 18.55
CA ASN A 175 -5.84 22.40 17.61
C ASN A 175 -4.79 23.33 16.93
N VAL A 176 -3.63 22.79 16.60
CA VAL A 176 -2.52 23.49 15.95
C VAL A 176 -2.61 23.42 14.43
N ASP A 177 -1.75 24.17 13.74
CA ASP A 177 -1.64 24.14 12.29
C ASP A 177 -1.12 22.77 11.79
N LEU A 178 -1.96 22.07 11.03
CA LEU A 178 -1.71 20.73 10.47
C LEU A 178 -1.19 20.75 9.03
N VAL A 179 -0.97 21.92 8.42
CA VAL A 179 -0.56 22.04 7.01
C VAL A 179 0.82 21.44 6.77
N ASP A 180 1.79 21.80 7.62
CA ASP A 180 3.19 21.38 7.50
C ASP A 180 3.45 20.07 8.26
N VAL A 181 3.01 18.94 7.68
CA VAL A 181 3.18 17.60 8.30
C VAL A 181 4.65 17.20 8.44
N ASP A 182 5.51 17.66 7.53
CA ASP A 182 6.92 17.24 7.47
C ASP A 182 7.69 17.61 8.75
N ARG A 183 7.41 18.76 9.35
CA ARG A 183 8.04 19.15 10.63
C ARG A 183 7.66 18.22 11.78
N TYR A 184 6.41 17.76 11.81
CA TYR A 184 5.93 16.84 12.84
C TYR A 184 6.50 15.45 12.68
N VAL A 185 6.53 14.93 11.45
CA VAL A 185 7.13 13.61 11.15
C VAL A 185 8.63 13.63 11.44
N ALA A 186 9.36 14.68 11.06
CA ALA A 186 10.78 14.82 11.35
C ALA A 186 11.06 14.85 12.87
N ALA A 187 10.27 15.62 13.63
CA ALA A 187 10.38 15.68 15.09
C ALA A 187 10.05 14.34 15.75
N PHE A 188 8.97 13.68 15.28
CA PHE A 188 8.57 12.34 15.74
C PHE A 188 9.68 11.31 15.50
N VAL A 189 10.25 11.22 14.29
CA VAL A 189 11.36 10.32 13.99
C VAL A 189 12.57 10.61 14.86
N TYR A 190 12.92 11.88 15.05
CA TYR A 190 14.02 12.27 15.95
C TYR A 190 13.80 11.74 17.37
N LEU A 191 12.61 11.94 17.93
CA LEU A 191 12.30 11.54 19.31
C LEU A 191 12.23 10.01 19.46
N SER A 192 11.65 9.31 18.49
CA SER A 192 11.55 7.85 18.48
C SER A 192 12.92 7.16 18.43
N TYR A 193 13.87 7.72 17.67
CA TYR A 193 15.19 7.10 17.46
C TYR A 193 16.33 7.72 18.27
N ARG A 194 16.11 8.78 19.04
CA ARG A 194 17.19 9.47 19.79
C ARG A 194 17.96 8.57 20.77
N ARG A 195 17.34 7.48 21.22
CA ARG A 195 17.94 6.50 22.17
C ARG A 195 18.25 5.15 21.50
N SER A 196 18.10 5.05 20.18
CA SER A 196 18.43 3.84 19.44
C SER A 196 19.93 3.71 19.23
N SER A 197 20.38 2.52 18.81
CA SER A 197 21.77 2.27 18.41
C SER A 197 22.21 3.06 17.17
N GLN A 198 21.26 3.52 16.37
CA GLN A 198 21.48 4.33 15.17
C GLN A 198 20.55 5.55 15.19
N PRO A 199 20.85 6.58 16.00
CA PRO A 199 20.00 7.77 16.09
C PRO A 199 20.12 8.61 14.82
N PHE A 200 18.99 9.16 14.38
CA PHE A 200 19.00 10.19 13.34
C PHE A 200 19.53 11.51 13.87
N THR A 201 20.43 12.12 13.11
CA THR A 201 20.86 13.49 13.42
C THR A 201 19.80 14.50 12.97
N LYS A 202 19.69 15.62 13.68
CA LYS A 202 18.78 16.71 13.25
C LYS A 202 19.08 17.18 11.83
N ARG A 203 20.37 17.18 11.42
CA ARG A 203 20.77 17.58 10.07
C ARG A 203 20.21 16.65 9.00
N GLN A 204 20.34 15.32 9.18
CA GLN A 204 19.74 14.34 8.27
C GLN A 204 18.24 14.55 8.13
N LEU A 205 17.53 14.70 9.26
CA LEU A 205 16.07 14.90 9.22
C LEU A 205 15.66 16.22 8.57
N MET A 206 16.46 17.30 8.78
CA MET A 206 16.23 18.57 8.08
C MET A 206 16.35 18.42 6.56
N ASP A 207 17.35 17.67 6.10
CA ASP A 207 17.58 17.42 4.67
C ASP A 207 16.51 16.48 4.09
N ASP A 208 16.20 15.36 4.79
CA ASP A 208 15.25 14.33 4.34
C ASP A 208 13.80 14.84 4.27
N PHE A 209 13.38 15.69 5.21
CA PHE A 209 12.03 16.23 5.30
C PHE A 209 11.91 17.68 4.81
N ASN A 210 12.99 18.28 4.33
CA ASN A 210 13.05 19.68 3.91
C ASN A 210 12.51 20.67 4.98
N VAL A 211 12.94 20.49 6.23
CA VAL A 211 12.48 21.27 7.38
C VAL A 211 13.60 22.14 7.93
N SER A 212 13.33 23.43 8.19
CA SER A 212 14.31 24.32 8.78
C SER A 212 14.63 23.93 10.24
N ARG A 213 15.87 24.24 10.69
CA ARG A 213 16.31 23.97 12.06
C ARG A 213 15.38 24.58 13.11
N TYR A 214 14.91 25.79 12.86
CA TYR A 214 13.99 26.48 13.76
C TYR A 214 12.67 25.73 13.91
N LYS A 215 12.05 25.37 12.79
CA LYS A 215 10.79 24.60 12.78
C LYS A 215 10.96 23.26 13.48
N LEU A 216 12.03 22.51 13.16
CA LEU A 216 12.30 21.22 13.78
C LEU A 216 12.43 21.32 15.30
N ASN A 217 13.26 22.24 15.80
CA ASN A 217 13.46 22.40 17.24
C ASN A 217 12.17 22.82 17.97
N LYS A 218 11.44 23.79 17.42
CA LYS A 218 10.16 24.23 17.99
C LYS A 218 9.13 23.09 18.04
N THR A 219 9.10 22.21 17.02
CA THR A 219 8.19 21.09 17.00
C THR A 219 8.64 19.98 17.97
N ILE A 220 9.95 19.75 18.14
CA ILE A 220 10.46 18.82 19.15
C ILE A 220 10.05 19.27 20.56
N GLU A 221 10.19 20.58 20.87
CA GLU A 221 9.78 21.16 22.15
C GLU A 221 8.26 21.06 22.38
N PHE A 222 7.47 21.15 21.32
CA PHE A 222 6.03 21.01 21.38
C PHE A 222 5.58 19.56 21.65
N ILE A 223 6.28 18.57 21.09
CA ILE A 223 5.92 17.14 21.23
C ILE A 223 6.41 16.55 22.57
N LEU A 224 7.46 17.11 23.18
CA LEU A 224 8.00 16.64 24.47
C LEU A 224 7.11 16.98 25.65
#